data_e6df1bb3ea1ba6dd67f9224bf5dfeb2c
#
_entry.id   e6df1bb3ea1ba6dd67f9224bf5dfeb2c
#
_cell.length_a   1.000
_cell.length_b   1.000
_cell.length_c   1.000
_cell.angle_alpha   90.00
_cell.angle_beta   90.00
_cell.angle_gamma   90.00
#
_symmetry.space_group_name_H-M   'P 1'
#
loop_
_entity.id
_entity.type
_entity.pdbx_description
1 polymer ?
#
loop_
_entity_poly.entity_id
_entity_poly.type
_entity_poly.pdbx_seq_one_letter_code
_entity_poly.pdbx_strand_id
1 'polypeptide(L)'
;LLVTTEMLIADRVKSGTLKDGTSRRLGATVAAFAVPLGSPKPDISTPSAVKRMLLNAKSIAYPDPEGGTGASGVNVVMMLRRLGIEDAVKAKTTLTRGGGRAMAMAASGEAEIGMTYYIGMYGNDKIDIVGTLPAQIAPPTPLIGFISSKSKNQAAAKELLSFLTSPEASATYKKYLLEPAY
;
A
#
# COMPACT_ATOMS: atom_id res chain seq x y z
N LEU A 1 12.80 15.47 -4.36
CA LEU A 1 12.16 14.77 -3.26
C LEU A 1 11.70 13.38 -3.73
N LEU A 2 11.83 12.39 -2.89
CA LEU A 2 11.31 11.04 -3.07
C LEU A 2 10.49 10.63 -1.84
N VAL A 3 9.47 9.81 -2.06
CA VAL A 3 8.67 9.21 -1.00
C VAL A 3 8.72 7.69 -1.16
N THR A 4 8.92 6.99 -0.05
CA THR A 4 8.93 5.52 -0.01
C THR A 4 8.35 5.03 1.30
N THR A 5 8.18 3.72 1.44
CA THR A 5 7.84 3.12 2.72
C THR A 5 9.09 2.90 3.57
N GLU A 6 8.93 2.91 4.89
CA GLU A 6 10.03 2.66 5.83
C GLU A 6 10.78 1.37 5.53
N MET A 7 10.07 0.32 5.08
CA MET A 7 10.65 -0.97 4.73
C MET A 7 11.72 -0.91 3.62
N LEU A 8 11.64 0.09 2.74
CA LEU A 8 12.59 0.26 1.61
C LEU A 8 13.70 1.27 1.88
N ILE A 9 13.73 1.89 3.07
CA ILE A 9 14.74 2.91 3.41
C ILE A 9 16.16 2.32 3.40
N ALA A 10 16.35 1.12 3.95
CA ALA A 10 17.66 0.48 3.99
C ALA A 10 18.29 0.32 2.59
N ASP A 11 17.48 -0.05 1.59
CA ASP A 11 17.94 -0.17 0.21
C ASP A 11 18.27 1.19 -0.42
N ARG A 12 17.53 2.24 -0.04
CA ARG A 12 17.81 3.62 -0.50
C ARG A 12 19.08 4.19 0.09
N VAL A 13 19.40 3.83 1.33
CA VAL A 13 20.68 4.16 1.97
C VAL A 13 21.83 3.41 1.28
N LYS A 14 21.70 2.09 1.12
CA LYS A 14 22.74 1.25 0.45
C LYS A 14 23.03 1.71 -0.98
N SER A 15 22.03 2.12 -1.73
CA SER A 15 22.18 2.62 -3.11
C SER A 15 22.73 4.04 -3.18
N GLY A 16 22.98 4.71 -2.06
CA GLY A 16 23.40 6.11 -2.02
C GLY A 16 22.36 7.10 -2.60
N THR A 17 21.11 6.66 -2.74
CA THR A 17 20.03 7.49 -3.29
C THR A 17 19.52 8.51 -2.28
N LEU A 18 19.57 8.18 -1.00
CA LEU A 18 19.10 9.01 0.10
C LEU A 18 20.22 9.95 0.55
N LYS A 19 19.91 11.24 0.66
CA LYS A 19 20.80 12.22 1.28
C LYS A 19 20.65 12.15 2.81
N ASP A 20 21.75 11.93 3.49
CA ASP A 20 21.78 11.78 4.94
C ASP A 20 21.11 12.94 5.68
N GLY A 21 20.43 12.64 6.78
CA GLY A 21 19.75 13.60 7.63
C GLY A 21 18.46 14.19 7.06
N THR A 22 18.06 13.81 5.83
CA THR A 22 16.88 14.40 5.17
C THR A 22 15.60 13.59 5.34
N SER A 23 15.67 12.37 5.84
CA SER A 23 14.48 11.51 6.02
C SER A 23 13.51 12.11 7.04
N ARG A 24 12.22 12.15 6.66
CA ARG A 24 11.12 12.60 7.53
C ARG A 24 9.94 11.67 7.35
N ARG A 25 9.29 11.30 8.45
CA ARG A 25 8.01 10.59 8.41
C ARG A 25 6.93 11.56 7.95
N LEU A 26 6.19 11.19 6.89
CA LEU A 26 5.09 11.99 6.36
C LEU A 26 3.76 11.56 6.96
N GLY A 27 3.62 10.27 7.19
CA GLY A 27 2.41 9.63 7.67
C GLY A 27 2.50 8.14 7.52
N ALA A 28 1.36 7.47 7.45
CA ALA A 28 1.28 6.04 7.15
C ALA A 28 0.14 5.75 6.18
N THR A 29 0.34 4.77 5.31
CA THR A 29 -0.70 4.24 4.41
C THR A 29 -1.22 2.91 4.93
N VAL A 30 -2.46 2.58 4.57
CA VAL A 30 -3.14 1.34 4.99
C VAL A 30 -3.38 0.43 3.80
N ALA A 31 -3.29 -0.88 4.01
CA ALA A 31 -3.70 -1.86 3.02
C ALA A 31 -5.23 -1.94 2.92
N ALA A 32 -5.74 -2.22 1.74
CA ALA A 32 -7.15 -2.35 1.48
C ALA A 32 -7.44 -3.45 0.45
N PHE A 33 -8.70 -3.87 0.40
CA PHE A 33 -9.23 -4.76 -0.62
C PHE A 33 -10.16 -4.01 -1.57
N ALA A 34 -10.17 -4.43 -2.81
CA ALA A 34 -11.14 -4.01 -3.82
C ALA A 34 -11.76 -5.24 -4.50
N VAL A 35 -13.01 -5.07 -4.91
CA VAL A 35 -13.77 -6.03 -5.72
C VAL A 35 -14.20 -5.34 -7.03
N PRO A 36 -14.63 -6.08 -8.06
CA PRO A 36 -15.24 -5.48 -9.25
C PRO A 36 -16.40 -4.55 -8.86
N LEU A 37 -16.59 -3.46 -9.60
CA LEU A 37 -17.67 -2.51 -9.36
C LEU A 37 -19.04 -3.21 -9.31
N GLY A 38 -19.85 -2.92 -8.30
CA GLY A 38 -21.17 -3.51 -8.07
C GLY A 38 -21.15 -4.92 -7.49
N SER A 39 -19.99 -5.49 -7.20
CA SER A 39 -19.90 -6.79 -6.53
C SER A 39 -20.25 -6.67 -5.04
N PRO A 40 -20.82 -7.71 -4.42
CA PRO A 40 -21.02 -7.71 -2.98
C PRO A 40 -19.70 -7.52 -2.23
N LYS A 41 -19.69 -6.58 -1.28
CA LYS A 41 -18.51 -6.35 -0.42
C LYS A 41 -18.44 -7.42 0.64
N PRO A 42 -17.37 -8.20 0.71
CA PRO A 42 -17.20 -9.21 1.75
C PRO A 42 -16.96 -8.58 3.13
N ASP A 43 -17.28 -9.33 4.18
CA ASP A 43 -16.93 -8.95 5.55
C ASP A 43 -15.42 -9.06 5.78
N ILE A 44 -14.81 -7.96 6.18
CA ILE A 44 -13.38 -7.85 6.53
C ILE A 44 -13.17 -7.25 7.93
N SER A 45 -14.20 -7.22 8.76
CA SER A 45 -14.19 -6.54 10.06
C SER A 45 -13.25 -7.16 11.09
N THR A 46 -12.89 -8.42 10.93
CA THR A 46 -12.00 -9.16 11.83
C THR A 46 -10.95 -9.98 11.07
N PRO A 47 -9.81 -10.31 11.70
CA PRO A 47 -8.83 -11.22 11.09
C PRO A 47 -9.44 -12.55 10.61
N SER A 48 -10.37 -13.12 11.37
CA SER A 48 -11.06 -14.37 11.01
C SER A 48 -11.98 -14.19 9.79
N ALA A 49 -12.68 -13.06 9.68
CA ALA A 49 -13.50 -12.74 8.52
C ALA A 49 -12.64 -12.57 7.26
N VAL A 50 -11.51 -11.83 7.35
CA VAL A 50 -10.53 -11.71 6.27
C VAL A 50 -9.98 -13.07 5.84
N LYS A 51 -9.58 -13.92 6.80
CA LYS A 51 -9.10 -15.27 6.53
C LYS A 51 -10.13 -16.08 5.75
N ARG A 52 -11.38 -16.13 6.23
CA ARG A 52 -12.48 -16.85 5.59
C ARG A 52 -12.74 -16.34 4.18
N MET A 53 -12.80 -15.03 4.01
CA MET A 53 -13.00 -14.37 2.72
C MET A 53 -11.90 -14.76 1.73
N LEU A 54 -10.63 -14.63 2.10
CA LEU A 54 -9.50 -14.99 1.23
C LEU A 54 -9.44 -16.48 0.89
N LEU A 55 -9.80 -17.36 1.82
CA LEU A 55 -9.86 -18.81 1.55
C LEU A 55 -10.99 -19.17 0.58
N ASN A 56 -12.12 -18.45 0.61
CA ASN A 56 -13.27 -18.69 -0.26
C ASN A 56 -13.21 -17.99 -1.61
N ALA A 57 -12.42 -16.92 -1.74
CA ALA A 57 -12.25 -16.20 -3.01
C ALA A 57 -11.75 -17.13 -4.12
N LYS A 58 -12.25 -16.97 -5.32
CA LYS A 58 -11.86 -17.77 -6.51
C LYS A 58 -10.52 -17.32 -7.08
N SER A 59 -10.23 -16.03 -7.04
CA SER A 59 -9.00 -15.45 -7.56
C SER A 59 -8.60 -14.18 -6.79
N ILE A 60 -7.29 -14.00 -6.63
CA ILE A 60 -6.70 -12.91 -5.86
C ILE A 60 -5.58 -12.29 -6.70
N ALA A 61 -5.48 -10.96 -6.72
CA ALA A 61 -4.37 -10.26 -7.36
C ALA A 61 -3.74 -9.24 -6.41
N TYR A 62 -2.40 -9.25 -6.34
CA TYR A 62 -1.64 -8.24 -5.60
C TYR A 62 -0.24 -8.06 -6.19
N PRO A 63 0.45 -6.93 -5.88
CA PRO A 63 1.80 -6.68 -6.38
C PRO A 63 2.79 -7.75 -5.95
N ASP A 64 3.67 -8.15 -6.87
CA ASP A 64 4.76 -9.07 -6.59
C ASP A 64 5.70 -8.47 -5.52
N PRO A 65 5.88 -9.12 -4.37
CA PRO A 65 6.76 -8.65 -3.31
C PRO A 65 8.24 -8.59 -3.74
N GLU A 66 8.66 -9.45 -4.69
CA GLU A 66 10.03 -9.54 -5.19
C GLU A 66 10.26 -8.67 -6.43
N GLY A 67 9.21 -8.24 -7.10
CA GLY A 67 9.26 -7.47 -8.34
C GLY A 67 9.75 -6.01 -8.19
N GLY A 68 10.23 -5.61 -7.05
CA GLY A 68 10.93 -4.34 -6.80
C GLY A 68 10.09 -3.07 -6.81
N THR A 69 8.79 -3.15 -7.12
CA THR A 69 7.91 -1.97 -7.25
C THR A 69 6.84 -1.88 -6.15
N GLY A 70 6.77 -2.84 -5.23
CA GLY A 70 5.57 -2.99 -4.43
C GLY A 70 5.75 -3.26 -2.95
N ALA A 71 6.04 -2.23 -2.15
CA ALA A 71 5.92 -2.34 -0.69
C ALA A 71 4.53 -2.87 -0.25
N SER A 72 3.47 -2.64 -1.04
CA SER A 72 2.15 -3.22 -0.80
C SER A 72 2.13 -4.74 -0.97
N GLY A 73 2.88 -5.31 -1.92
CA GLY A 73 3.01 -6.76 -2.08
C GLY A 73 3.64 -7.42 -0.86
N VAL A 74 4.73 -6.84 -0.35
CA VAL A 74 5.37 -7.30 0.90
C VAL A 74 4.37 -7.25 2.07
N ASN A 75 3.60 -6.16 2.18
CA ASN A 75 2.59 -6.02 3.24
C ASN A 75 1.50 -7.10 3.12
N VAL A 76 1.03 -7.40 1.90
CA VAL A 76 0.05 -8.48 1.65
C VAL A 76 0.61 -9.84 2.07
N VAL A 77 1.84 -10.17 1.68
CA VAL A 77 2.47 -11.44 2.07
C VAL A 77 2.60 -11.55 3.59
N MET A 78 3.02 -10.48 4.26
CA MET A 78 3.08 -10.46 5.73
C MET A 78 1.70 -10.68 6.37
N MET A 79 0.64 -10.10 5.81
CA MET A 79 -0.74 -10.35 6.25
C MET A 79 -1.14 -11.81 6.05
N LEU A 80 -0.88 -12.41 4.89
CA LEU A 80 -1.19 -13.81 4.59
C LEU A 80 -0.46 -14.77 5.55
N ARG A 81 0.80 -14.46 5.89
CA ARG A 81 1.59 -15.21 6.89
C ARG A 81 0.99 -15.10 8.30
N ARG A 82 0.60 -13.89 8.73
CA ARG A 82 -0.08 -13.70 10.02
C ARG A 82 -1.40 -14.46 10.12
N LEU A 83 -2.11 -14.58 9.00
CA LEU A 83 -3.35 -15.37 8.92
C LEU A 83 -3.09 -16.89 8.77
N GLY A 84 -1.85 -17.29 8.49
CA GLY A 84 -1.46 -18.69 8.25
C GLY A 84 -2.12 -19.29 7.00
N ILE A 85 -2.25 -18.51 5.90
CA ILE A 85 -2.91 -18.95 4.66
C ILE A 85 -2.09 -18.68 3.39
N GLU A 86 -0.85 -18.25 3.50
CA GLU A 86 -0.01 -17.91 2.32
C GLU A 86 -0.01 -19.05 1.29
N ASP A 87 0.28 -20.28 1.72
CA ASP A 87 0.30 -21.43 0.83
C ASP A 87 -1.09 -21.82 0.30
N ALA A 88 -2.11 -21.69 1.15
CA ALA A 88 -3.48 -22.07 0.79
C ALA A 88 -4.08 -21.21 -0.32
N VAL A 89 -3.64 -19.94 -0.45
CA VAL A 89 -4.14 -19.04 -1.49
C VAL A 89 -3.21 -18.97 -2.72
N LYS A 90 -2.04 -19.55 -2.67
CA LYS A 90 -1.01 -19.45 -3.72
C LYS A 90 -1.52 -19.85 -5.10
N ALA A 91 -2.24 -20.98 -5.22
CA ALA A 91 -2.72 -21.51 -6.50
C ALA A 91 -3.74 -20.59 -7.19
N LYS A 92 -4.39 -19.69 -6.46
CA LYS A 92 -5.39 -18.74 -6.97
C LYS A 92 -4.93 -17.30 -6.94
N THR A 93 -3.63 -17.08 -6.71
CA THR A 93 -3.01 -15.76 -6.64
C THR A 93 -2.30 -15.41 -7.94
N THR A 94 -2.59 -14.24 -8.48
CA THR A 94 -1.81 -13.62 -9.55
C THR A 94 -0.96 -12.49 -8.99
N LEU A 95 0.34 -12.66 -9.08
CA LEU A 95 1.30 -11.60 -8.76
C LEU A 95 1.39 -10.61 -9.91
N THR A 96 1.33 -9.31 -9.60
CA THR A 96 1.25 -8.26 -10.60
C THR A 96 2.43 -7.30 -10.52
N ARG A 97 2.72 -6.63 -11.62
CA ARG A 97 3.72 -5.56 -11.66
C ARG A 97 3.11 -4.26 -11.10
N GLY A 98 3.00 -4.18 -9.75
CA GLY A 98 2.50 -3.03 -9.03
C GLY A 98 0.97 -3.01 -8.81
N GLY A 99 0.52 -2.15 -7.89
CA GLY A 99 -0.88 -2.07 -7.44
C GLY A 99 -1.87 -1.71 -8.54
N GLY A 100 -1.48 -0.85 -9.49
CA GLY A 100 -2.35 -0.48 -10.60
C GLY A 100 -2.79 -1.67 -11.46
N ARG A 101 -1.90 -2.65 -11.72
CA ARG A 101 -2.29 -3.86 -12.47
C ARG A 101 -3.20 -4.76 -11.63
N ALA A 102 -2.97 -4.89 -10.34
CA ALA A 102 -3.87 -5.65 -9.46
C ALA A 102 -5.29 -5.04 -9.46
N MET A 103 -5.39 -3.70 -9.43
CA MET A 103 -6.67 -3.00 -9.54
C MET A 103 -7.32 -3.14 -10.92
N ALA A 104 -6.53 -3.15 -12.00
CA ALA A 104 -7.06 -3.40 -13.34
C ALA A 104 -7.65 -4.82 -13.47
N MET A 105 -7.03 -5.81 -12.84
CA MET A 105 -7.56 -7.18 -12.81
C MET A 105 -8.86 -7.29 -11.98
N ALA A 106 -8.94 -6.56 -10.87
CA ALA A 106 -10.20 -6.47 -10.12
C ALA A 106 -11.28 -5.78 -10.95
N ALA A 107 -10.95 -4.66 -11.61
CA ALA A 107 -11.90 -3.92 -12.45
C ALA A 107 -12.45 -4.74 -13.64
N SER A 108 -11.64 -5.61 -14.23
CA SER A 108 -12.04 -6.48 -15.35
C SER A 108 -12.74 -7.78 -14.92
N GLY A 109 -12.74 -8.07 -13.60
CA GLY A 109 -13.23 -9.35 -13.08
C GLY A 109 -12.25 -10.54 -13.26
N GLU A 110 -11.03 -10.30 -13.78
CA GLU A 110 -9.97 -11.32 -13.81
C GLU A 110 -9.56 -11.75 -12.39
N ALA A 111 -9.67 -10.86 -11.43
CA ALA A 111 -9.50 -11.16 -10.01
C ALA A 111 -10.76 -10.78 -9.24
N GLU A 112 -11.25 -11.72 -8.40
CA GLU A 112 -12.35 -11.45 -7.48
C GLU A 112 -11.96 -10.47 -6.39
N ILE A 113 -10.70 -10.56 -5.90
CA ILE A 113 -10.14 -9.68 -4.89
C ILE A 113 -8.84 -9.07 -5.39
N GLY A 114 -8.80 -7.74 -5.47
CA GLY A 114 -7.58 -6.98 -5.69
C GLY A 114 -7.05 -6.41 -4.37
N MET A 115 -5.74 -6.45 -4.16
CA MET A 115 -5.11 -5.96 -2.93
C MET A 115 -3.97 -5.01 -3.22
N THR A 116 -3.98 -3.84 -2.58
CA THR A 116 -2.87 -2.88 -2.55
C THR A 116 -3.08 -1.88 -1.41
N TYR A 117 -2.32 -0.80 -1.37
CA TYR A 117 -2.62 0.31 -0.46
C TYR A 117 -3.87 1.07 -0.91
N TYR A 118 -4.66 1.55 0.06
CA TYR A 118 -5.89 2.32 -0.19
C TYR A 118 -5.68 3.49 -1.15
N ILE A 119 -4.60 4.24 -0.97
CA ILE A 119 -4.30 5.39 -1.84
C ILE A 119 -4.11 5.00 -3.31
N GLY A 120 -3.68 3.78 -3.59
CA GLY A 120 -3.54 3.25 -4.96
C GLY A 120 -4.87 2.82 -5.59
N MET A 121 -5.95 2.79 -4.82
CA MET A 121 -7.31 2.48 -5.27
C MET A 121 -8.16 3.73 -5.43
N TYR A 122 -7.82 4.80 -4.70
CA TYR A 122 -8.60 6.02 -4.65
C TYR A 122 -8.80 6.64 -6.03
N GLY A 123 -10.06 7.01 -6.34
CA GLY A 123 -10.42 7.60 -7.63
C GLY A 123 -10.58 6.62 -8.79
N ASN A 124 -10.45 5.33 -8.57
CA ASN A 124 -10.75 4.31 -9.57
C ASN A 124 -12.25 3.98 -9.54
N ASP A 125 -12.98 4.44 -10.56
CA ASP A 125 -14.44 4.29 -10.71
C ASP A 125 -14.89 2.90 -11.22
N LYS A 126 -13.95 1.99 -11.46
CA LYS A 126 -14.21 0.64 -11.98
C LYS A 126 -14.14 -0.47 -10.92
N ILE A 127 -13.88 -0.08 -9.67
CA ILE A 127 -13.82 -1.00 -8.54
C ILE A 127 -14.62 -0.48 -7.36
N ASP A 128 -15.08 -1.38 -6.53
CA ASP A 128 -15.59 -1.07 -5.20
C ASP A 128 -14.50 -1.33 -4.16
N ILE A 129 -14.09 -0.30 -3.43
CA ILE A 129 -13.20 -0.47 -2.30
C ILE A 129 -14.00 -1.09 -1.16
N VAL A 130 -13.59 -2.27 -0.71
CA VAL A 130 -14.25 -2.99 0.39
C VAL A 130 -14.01 -2.29 1.71
N GLY A 131 -12.78 -1.84 1.94
CA GLY A 131 -12.35 -1.15 3.13
C GLY A 131 -10.89 -1.39 3.48
N THR A 132 -10.46 -0.81 4.59
CA THR A 132 -9.12 -1.01 5.16
C THR A 132 -9.09 -2.25 6.03
N LEU A 133 -7.91 -2.85 6.13
CA LEU A 133 -7.71 -4.09 6.88
C LEU A 133 -7.60 -3.86 8.39
N PRO A 134 -8.00 -4.83 9.21
CA PRO A 134 -7.72 -4.79 10.64
C PRO A 134 -6.22 -4.64 10.93
N ALA A 135 -5.87 -3.65 11.76
CA ALA A 135 -4.47 -3.32 12.08
C ALA A 135 -3.68 -4.50 12.68
N GLN A 136 -4.37 -5.46 13.31
CA GLN A 136 -3.76 -6.66 13.86
C GLN A 136 -3.05 -7.52 12.80
N ILE A 137 -3.57 -7.54 11.57
CA ILE A 137 -3.01 -8.32 10.47
C ILE A 137 -2.26 -7.47 9.45
N ALA A 138 -2.64 -6.21 9.30
CA ALA A 138 -2.04 -5.26 8.38
C ALA A 138 -1.91 -3.88 9.04
N PRO A 139 -0.93 -3.68 9.93
CA PRO A 139 -0.71 -2.38 10.56
C PRO A 139 -0.39 -1.32 9.48
N PRO A 140 -0.72 -0.05 9.76
CA PRO A 140 -0.36 1.05 8.88
C PRO A 140 1.13 1.05 8.54
N THR A 141 1.45 1.29 7.28
CA THR A 141 2.83 1.29 6.78
C THR A 141 3.36 2.72 6.73
N PRO A 142 4.42 3.05 7.48
CA PRO A 142 4.99 4.38 7.48
C PRO A 142 5.50 4.81 6.10
N LEU A 143 5.19 6.05 5.72
CA LEU A 143 5.69 6.73 4.53
C LEU A 143 6.79 7.70 4.94
N ILE A 144 7.93 7.58 4.29
CA ILE A 144 9.12 8.40 4.54
C ILE A 144 9.41 9.25 3.30
N GLY A 145 9.42 10.56 3.49
CA GLY A 145 9.93 11.52 2.51
C GLY A 145 11.41 11.77 2.74
N PHE A 146 12.19 11.92 1.67
CA PHE A 146 13.60 12.26 1.75
C PHE A 146 14.09 12.97 0.50
N ILE A 147 15.21 13.68 0.62
CA ILE A 147 15.85 14.35 -0.51
C ILE A 147 16.81 13.38 -1.18
N SER A 148 16.65 13.16 -2.48
CA SER A 148 17.60 12.36 -3.24
C SER A 148 18.97 13.02 -3.27
N SER A 149 20.04 12.23 -3.11
CA SER A 149 21.41 12.68 -3.29
C SER A 149 21.65 13.27 -4.71
N LYS A 150 20.88 12.82 -5.68
CA LYS A 150 20.93 13.27 -7.09
C LYS A 150 19.99 14.46 -7.39
N SER A 151 19.35 15.06 -6.40
CA SER A 151 18.44 16.19 -6.60
C SER A 151 19.19 17.41 -7.14
N LYS A 152 18.75 17.92 -8.29
CA LYS A 152 19.31 19.15 -8.90
C LYS A 152 18.86 20.43 -8.18
N ASN A 153 17.74 20.39 -7.47
CA ASN A 153 17.23 21.53 -6.69
C ASN A 153 16.99 21.09 -5.24
N GLN A 154 18.04 21.19 -4.43
CA GLN A 154 18.02 20.78 -3.03
C GLN A 154 17.13 21.72 -2.18
N ALA A 155 17.10 23.03 -2.50
CA ALA A 155 16.31 24.03 -1.77
C ALA A 155 14.81 23.74 -1.92
N ALA A 156 14.30 23.65 -3.14
CA ALA A 156 12.90 23.36 -3.39
C ALA A 156 12.48 21.97 -2.84
N ALA A 157 13.39 20.97 -2.90
CA ALA A 157 13.11 19.67 -2.30
C ALA A 157 12.98 19.75 -0.77
N LYS A 158 13.77 20.60 -0.11
CA LYS A 158 13.68 20.84 1.33
C LYS A 158 12.39 21.58 1.71
N GLU A 159 12.02 22.61 0.97
CA GLU A 159 10.76 23.35 1.18
C GLU A 159 9.55 22.44 1.03
N LEU A 160 9.50 21.64 -0.05
CA LEU A 160 8.42 20.68 -0.25
C LEU A 160 8.37 19.63 0.87
N LEU A 161 9.51 19.11 1.33
CA LEU A 161 9.56 18.16 2.43
C LEU A 161 9.04 18.80 3.73
N SER A 162 9.41 20.06 4.00
CA SER A 162 8.92 20.81 5.16
C SER A 162 7.40 21.03 5.09
N PHE A 163 6.87 21.38 3.91
CA PHE A 163 5.42 21.49 3.71
C PHE A 163 4.71 20.16 3.95
N LEU A 164 5.20 19.06 3.36
CA LEU A 164 4.61 17.73 3.53
C LEU A 164 4.64 17.21 4.97
N THR A 165 5.47 17.78 5.83
CA THR A 165 5.51 17.46 7.26
C THR A 165 4.83 18.53 8.13
N SER A 166 4.07 19.44 7.55
CA SER A 166 3.35 20.48 8.27
C SER A 166 1.98 20.04 8.75
N PRO A 167 1.41 20.70 9.77
CA PRO A 167 0.01 20.47 10.17
C PRO A 167 -1.01 20.72 9.05
N GLU A 168 -0.71 21.64 8.13
CA GLU A 168 -1.54 21.93 6.97
C GLU A 168 -1.65 20.72 6.03
N ALA A 169 -0.55 20.04 5.74
CA ALA A 169 -0.54 18.81 4.95
C ALA A 169 -1.30 17.67 5.65
N SER A 170 -1.31 17.63 6.98
CA SER A 170 -2.00 16.60 7.78
C SER A 170 -3.51 16.56 7.52
N ALA A 171 -4.16 17.70 7.28
CA ALA A 171 -5.58 17.76 6.95
C ALA A 171 -5.87 17.04 5.62
N THR A 172 -4.99 17.22 4.63
CA THR A 172 -5.08 16.52 3.34
C THR A 172 -4.84 15.02 3.51
N TYR A 173 -3.87 14.61 4.33
CA TYR A 173 -3.59 13.19 4.57
C TYR A 173 -4.81 12.46 5.13
N LYS A 174 -5.47 13.02 6.14
CA LYS A 174 -6.70 12.45 6.73
C LYS A 174 -7.81 12.25 5.71
N LYS A 175 -7.98 13.21 4.78
CA LYS A 175 -8.98 13.10 3.71
C LYS A 175 -8.78 11.86 2.83
N TYR A 176 -7.55 11.43 2.66
CA TYR A 176 -7.19 10.28 1.82
C TYR A 176 -6.82 9.03 2.63
N LEU A 177 -7.30 8.91 3.86
CA LEU A 177 -7.01 7.82 4.79
C LEU A 177 -5.49 7.54 4.94
N LEU A 178 -4.67 8.57 4.82
CA LEU A 178 -3.29 8.53 5.26
C LEU A 178 -3.25 9.00 6.73
N GLU A 179 -2.66 8.21 7.60
CA GLU A 179 -2.45 8.61 8.99
C GLU A 179 -1.32 9.64 9.03
N PRO A 180 -1.55 10.88 9.51
CA PRO A 180 -0.48 11.87 9.63
C PRO A 180 0.60 11.41 10.60
N ALA A 181 1.81 11.95 10.44
CA ALA A 181 2.92 11.66 11.37
C ALA A 181 2.80 12.41 12.71
N TYR A 182 1.90 13.40 12.82
CA TYR A 182 1.71 14.29 13.97
C TYR A 182 0.25 14.39 14.35
#